data_ab560d9f69639660d498639d93966bae
#
_entry.id   ab560d9f69639660d498639d93966bae
#
_cell.length_a   1.000
_cell.length_b   1.000
_cell.length_c   1.000
_cell.angle_alpha   90.00
_cell.angle_beta   90.00
_cell.angle_gamma   90.00
#
_symmetry.space_group_name_H-M   'P 1'
#
loop_
_entity.id
_entity.type
_entity.pdbx_description
1 polymer ?
#
loop_
_entity_poly.entity_id
_entity_poly.type
_entity_poly.pdbx_seq_one_letter_code
_entity_poly.pdbx_strand_id
1 'polypeptide(L)'
;ASLLNRKRAVGLISAGLDELRLSYYGMRKETYERVMVGLKFDVTMNNIKRFLEIKKQEKFELPVVGVNFCKTKFNEHEEDLFIEKWQDEVDFIVIQDFQPPDLDANYSEFLSSSSTFRNKIQESGFNCQQPWQRVLIRSNGEVCPCCAFFSEELTLGNLKDHSIHELWNSKEMHNLRDIHKHGNYEENSWCKKCIKHMGGDYT
;
A
#
# COMPACT_ATOMS: atom_id res chain seq x y z
N ALA A 1 9.72 -7.98 6.21
CA ALA A 1 10.84 -8.95 6.02
C ALA A 1 11.20 -9.74 7.30
N SER A 2 10.41 -9.62 8.39
CA SER A 2 10.67 -10.30 9.68
C SER A 2 10.80 -11.84 9.55
N LEU A 3 10.07 -12.45 8.61
CA LEU A 3 10.09 -13.89 8.34
C LEU A 3 10.96 -14.29 7.13
N LEU A 4 11.68 -13.36 6.51
CA LEU A 4 12.49 -13.58 5.30
C LEU A 4 13.85 -14.21 5.66
N ASN A 5 13.85 -15.41 6.22
CA ASN A 5 15.05 -16.16 6.49
C ASN A 5 15.68 -16.72 5.18
N ARG A 6 16.91 -17.27 5.26
CA ARG A 6 17.63 -17.81 4.08
C ARG A 6 16.79 -18.79 3.25
N LYS A 7 16.09 -19.74 3.91
CA LYS A 7 15.28 -20.75 3.21
C LYS A 7 14.16 -20.10 2.39
N ARG A 8 13.47 -19.11 2.98
CA ARG A 8 12.40 -18.39 2.29
C ARG A 8 12.94 -17.48 1.18
N ALA A 9 14.07 -16.82 1.42
CA ALA A 9 14.74 -16.00 0.42
C ALA A 9 15.05 -16.79 -0.86
N VAL A 10 15.76 -17.92 -0.69
CA VAL A 10 16.08 -18.84 -1.80
C VAL A 10 14.81 -19.38 -2.45
N GLY A 11 13.82 -19.80 -1.63
CA GLY A 11 12.55 -20.32 -2.16
C GLY A 11 11.79 -19.33 -3.03
N LEU A 12 11.73 -18.05 -2.64
CA LEU A 12 11.07 -17.01 -3.43
C LEU A 12 11.78 -16.76 -4.76
N ILE A 13 13.11 -16.68 -4.74
CA ILE A 13 13.91 -16.50 -5.96
C ILE A 13 13.72 -17.71 -6.89
N SER A 14 13.86 -18.93 -6.36
CA SER A 14 13.71 -20.16 -7.15
C SER A 14 12.29 -20.38 -7.69
N ALA A 15 11.28 -19.80 -7.05
CA ALA A 15 9.90 -19.83 -7.53
C ALA A 15 9.62 -18.82 -8.66
N GLY A 16 10.62 -18.01 -9.07
CA GLY A 16 10.48 -17.05 -10.15
C GLY A 16 9.72 -15.78 -9.75
N LEU A 17 9.91 -15.32 -8.51
CA LEU A 17 9.30 -14.05 -8.06
C LEU A 17 9.82 -12.88 -8.91
N ASP A 18 8.92 -12.07 -9.48
CA ASP A 18 9.29 -10.93 -10.32
C ASP A 18 9.64 -9.68 -9.51
N GLU A 19 8.91 -9.40 -8.42
CA GLU A 19 9.09 -8.22 -7.61
C GLU A 19 8.91 -8.53 -6.11
N LEU A 20 9.76 -7.93 -5.28
CA LEU A 20 9.67 -8.01 -3.82
C LEU A 20 9.66 -6.60 -3.22
N ARG A 21 8.57 -6.23 -2.55
CA ARG A 21 8.46 -4.99 -1.79
C ARG A 21 8.59 -5.24 -0.30
N LEU A 22 9.51 -4.55 0.33
CA LEU A 22 9.86 -4.72 1.74
C LEU A 22 9.45 -3.49 2.54
N SER A 23 8.43 -3.63 3.39
CA SER A 23 8.02 -2.56 4.32
C SER A 23 9.03 -2.45 5.45
N TYR A 24 9.61 -1.26 5.63
CA TYR A 24 10.64 -1.00 6.63
C TYR A 24 10.56 0.46 7.10
N TYR A 25 9.90 0.72 8.23
CA TYR A 25 9.40 2.03 8.64
C TYR A 25 10.19 2.67 9.77
N GLY A 26 11.51 2.60 9.76
CA GLY A 26 12.38 3.26 10.73
C GLY A 26 13.83 2.84 10.57
N MET A 27 14.75 3.79 10.71
CA MET A 27 16.19 3.58 10.58
C MET A 27 16.89 3.39 11.90
N ARG A 28 16.23 3.78 12.99
CA ARG A 28 16.68 3.53 14.36
C ARG A 28 15.83 2.45 14.99
N LYS A 29 16.45 1.66 15.86
CA LYS A 29 15.80 0.53 16.52
C LYS A 29 14.55 0.97 17.29
N GLU A 30 14.66 2.06 18.04
CA GLU A 30 13.57 2.61 18.87
C GLU A 30 12.39 3.02 17.99
N THR A 31 12.66 3.73 16.89
CA THR A 31 11.64 4.18 15.95
C THR A 31 11.00 2.99 15.23
N TYR A 32 11.82 2.07 14.72
CA TYR A 32 11.33 0.89 14.02
C TYR A 32 10.43 0.02 14.90
N GLU A 33 10.91 -0.35 16.12
CA GLU A 33 10.17 -1.24 17.02
C GLU A 33 8.92 -0.56 17.63
N ARG A 34 8.88 0.79 17.65
CA ARG A 34 7.69 1.55 18.00
C ARG A 34 6.64 1.54 16.89
N VAL A 35 7.03 1.74 15.63
CA VAL A 35 6.12 1.80 14.48
C VAL A 35 5.70 0.41 14.03
N MET A 36 6.65 -0.53 14.00
CA MET A 36 6.45 -1.93 13.58
C MET A 36 6.27 -2.84 14.79
N VAL A 37 5.18 -2.62 15.53
CA VAL A 37 4.92 -3.31 16.82
C VAL A 37 5.05 -4.82 16.69
N GLY A 38 5.81 -5.41 17.63
CA GLY A 38 6.07 -6.86 17.68
C GLY A 38 7.19 -7.35 16.75
N LEU A 39 7.74 -6.49 15.88
CA LEU A 39 8.90 -6.82 15.05
C LEU A 39 10.20 -6.38 15.71
N LYS A 40 11.30 -7.01 15.31
CA LYS A 40 12.66 -6.71 15.79
C LYS A 40 13.49 -6.09 14.67
N PHE A 41 14.02 -4.89 14.92
CA PHE A 41 14.85 -4.13 14.00
C PHE A 41 16.00 -4.98 13.43
N ASP A 42 16.84 -5.53 14.31
CA ASP A 42 18.03 -6.28 13.91
C ASP A 42 17.68 -7.52 13.07
N VAL A 43 16.60 -8.23 13.43
CA VAL A 43 16.16 -9.43 12.70
C VAL A 43 15.72 -9.05 11.29
N THR A 44 14.91 -7.98 11.17
CA THR A 44 14.39 -7.55 9.87
C THR A 44 15.49 -7.01 8.98
N MET A 45 16.37 -6.16 9.52
CA MET A 45 17.52 -5.62 8.80
C MET A 45 18.45 -6.73 8.30
N ASN A 46 18.80 -7.68 9.15
CA ASN A 46 19.66 -8.81 8.78
C ASN A 46 19.02 -9.71 7.71
N ASN A 47 17.71 -9.90 7.75
CA ASN A 47 17.00 -10.67 6.74
C ASN A 47 17.01 -9.95 5.38
N ILE A 48 16.82 -8.64 5.36
CA ILE A 48 16.88 -7.84 4.12
C ILE A 48 18.28 -7.89 3.53
N LYS A 49 19.31 -7.58 4.32
CA LYS A 49 20.71 -7.64 3.89
C LYS A 49 21.06 -9.01 3.30
N ARG A 50 20.70 -10.08 3.99
CA ARG A 50 20.92 -11.45 3.52
C ARG A 50 20.23 -11.73 2.18
N PHE A 51 18.99 -11.24 1.99
CA PHE A 51 18.28 -11.41 0.73
C PHE A 51 19.04 -10.73 -0.42
N LEU A 52 19.45 -9.49 -0.22
CA LEU A 52 20.21 -8.71 -1.21
C LEU A 52 21.57 -9.35 -1.50
N GLU A 53 22.26 -9.86 -0.47
CA GLU A 53 23.52 -10.60 -0.63
C GLU A 53 23.33 -11.86 -1.48
N ILE A 54 22.31 -12.67 -1.23
CA ILE A 54 21.99 -13.87 -2.02
C ILE A 54 21.74 -13.48 -3.48
N LYS A 55 20.89 -12.46 -3.72
CA LYS A 55 20.58 -11.97 -5.08
C LYS A 55 21.87 -11.57 -5.81
N LYS A 56 22.74 -10.83 -5.14
CA LYS A 56 24.00 -10.34 -5.71
C LYS A 56 25.01 -11.45 -5.98
N GLN A 57 25.21 -12.36 -5.03
CA GLN A 57 26.20 -13.44 -5.13
C GLN A 57 25.85 -14.43 -6.25
N GLU A 58 24.57 -14.77 -6.38
CA GLU A 58 24.06 -15.70 -7.39
C GLU A 58 23.77 -15.00 -8.72
N LYS A 59 23.97 -13.67 -8.81
CA LYS A 59 23.73 -12.83 -10.00
C LYS A 59 22.31 -12.92 -10.55
N PHE A 60 21.33 -13.02 -9.66
CA PHE A 60 19.92 -13.01 -10.07
C PHE A 60 19.48 -11.60 -10.49
N GLU A 61 18.92 -11.45 -11.67
CA GLU A 61 18.29 -10.20 -12.11
C GLU A 61 16.97 -9.97 -11.38
N LEU A 62 16.18 -11.00 -11.22
CA LEU A 62 14.91 -11.01 -10.48
C LEU A 62 15.04 -11.65 -9.10
N PRO A 63 14.16 -11.28 -8.16
CA PRO A 63 13.12 -10.26 -8.26
C PRO A 63 13.70 -8.85 -8.25
N VAL A 64 12.99 -7.90 -8.88
CA VAL A 64 13.19 -6.47 -8.62
C VAL A 64 12.86 -6.21 -7.15
N VAL A 65 13.74 -5.52 -6.41
CA VAL A 65 13.59 -5.32 -4.97
C VAL A 65 13.37 -3.86 -4.64
N GLY A 66 12.27 -3.56 -3.96
CA GLY A 66 11.99 -2.24 -3.45
C GLY A 66 11.81 -2.20 -1.95
N VAL A 67 12.07 -1.04 -1.35
CA VAL A 67 11.76 -0.75 0.05
C VAL A 67 10.70 0.33 0.15
N ASN A 68 9.72 0.11 1.03
CA ASN A 68 8.66 1.06 1.28
C ASN A 68 8.81 1.67 2.66
N PHE A 69 8.69 3.00 2.73
CA PHE A 69 8.65 3.76 3.97
C PHE A 69 7.29 4.42 4.10
N CYS A 70 6.51 4.02 5.09
CA CYS A 70 5.26 4.70 5.44
C CYS A 70 5.57 5.80 6.44
N LYS A 71 5.49 7.05 5.97
CA LYS A 71 5.81 8.24 6.74
C LYS A 71 4.70 8.56 7.74
N THR A 72 5.10 8.68 8.99
CA THR A 72 4.27 9.09 10.11
C THR A 72 5.00 10.17 10.89
N LYS A 73 4.32 10.85 11.79
CA LYS A 73 4.95 11.81 12.72
C LYS A 73 6.05 11.18 13.59
N PHE A 74 6.02 9.87 13.79
CA PHE A 74 7.00 9.17 14.63
C PHE A 74 8.31 8.87 13.92
N ASN A 75 8.32 8.81 12.59
CA ASN A 75 9.48 8.40 11.80
C ASN A 75 9.85 9.37 10.66
N GLU A 76 9.08 10.43 10.43
CA GLU A 76 9.32 11.39 9.33
C GLU A 76 10.73 12.01 9.35
N HIS A 77 11.30 12.18 10.55
CA HIS A 77 12.67 12.69 10.75
C HIS A 77 13.77 11.71 10.32
N GLU A 78 13.42 10.48 9.96
CA GLU A 78 14.36 9.44 9.48
C GLU A 78 14.25 9.20 7.97
N GLU A 79 13.44 9.98 7.25
CA GLU A 79 13.21 9.81 5.80
C GLU A 79 14.52 9.93 5.01
N ASP A 80 15.32 10.96 5.27
CA ASP A 80 16.62 11.16 4.59
C ASP A 80 17.59 10.02 4.88
N LEU A 81 17.67 9.56 6.12
CA LEU A 81 18.48 8.41 6.51
C LEU A 81 18.03 7.12 5.82
N PHE A 82 16.71 6.98 5.59
CA PHE A 82 16.15 5.85 4.88
C PHE A 82 16.56 5.88 3.41
N ILE A 83 16.44 7.02 2.75
CA ILE A 83 16.83 7.20 1.35
C ILE A 83 18.33 6.96 1.19
N GLU A 84 19.16 7.61 2.00
CA GLU A 84 20.63 7.46 1.99
C GLU A 84 21.05 5.99 2.14
N LYS A 85 20.39 5.25 3.03
CA LYS A 85 20.70 3.84 3.27
C LYS A 85 20.37 2.95 2.09
N TRP A 86 19.25 3.18 1.42
CA TRP A 86 18.71 2.21 0.48
C TRP A 86 18.89 2.57 -0.99
N GLN A 87 19.18 3.84 -1.34
CA GLN A 87 19.24 4.31 -2.74
C GLN A 87 20.20 3.51 -3.64
N ASP A 88 21.30 2.99 -3.08
CA ASP A 88 22.31 2.22 -3.83
C ASP A 88 22.22 0.71 -3.58
N GLU A 89 21.28 0.26 -2.74
CA GLU A 89 21.18 -1.14 -2.34
C GLU A 89 19.96 -1.86 -2.93
N VAL A 90 18.94 -1.12 -3.37
CA VAL A 90 17.70 -1.67 -3.91
C VAL A 90 17.35 -1.05 -5.26
N ASP A 91 16.46 -1.69 -6.00
CA ASP A 91 16.09 -1.25 -7.34
C ASP A 91 15.17 0.00 -7.30
N PHE A 92 14.37 0.17 -6.24
CA PHE A 92 13.53 1.36 -6.05
C PHE A 92 13.16 1.61 -4.58
N ILE A 93 12.83 2.87 -4.28
CA ILE A 93 12.34 3.33 -2.97
C ILE A 93 10.95 3.93 -3.13
N VAL A 94 10.04 3.61 -2.22
CA VAL A 94 8.70 4.20 -2.16
C VAL A 94 8.53 4.89 -0.80
N ILE A 95 8.36 6.21 -0.82
CA ILE A 95 7.92 6.98 0.34
C ILE A 95 6.43 7.26 0.19
N GLN A 96 5.65 6.88 1.17
CA GLN A 96 4.21 7.11 1.18
C GLN A 96 3.77 7.69 2.52
N ASP A 97 2.82 8.60 2.48
CA ASP A 97 2.20 9.11 3.71
C ASP A 97 1.30 8.05 4.34
N PHE A 98 1.23 8.05 5.67
CA PHE A 98 0.30 7.23 6.41
C PHE A 98 -1.14 7.57 6.02
N GLN A 99 -1.90 6.53 5.68
CA GLN A 99 -3.33 6.65 5.40
C GLN A 99 -4.11 5.99 6.53
N PRO A 100 -4.97 6.75 7.21
CA PRO A 100 -5.81 6.19 8.28
C PRO A 100 -6.70 5.05 7.78
N PRO A 101 -6.81 3.95 8.53
CA PRO A 101 -7.65 2.82 8.15
C PRO A 101 -9.15 3.09 8.39
N ASP A 102 -9.49 4.07 9.19
CA ASP A 102 -10.84 4.45 9.52
C ASP A 102 -11.02 5.96 9.27
N LEU A 103 -12.07 6.31 8.51
CA LEU A 103 -12.35 7.69 8.12
C LEU A 103 -12.97 8.53 9.24
N ASP A 104 -13.59 7.87 10.22
CA ASP A 104 -14.32 8.53 11.30
C ASP A 104 -13.47 8.66 12.59
N ALA A 105 -12.32 7.98 12.67
CA ALA A 105 -11.42 8.04 13.81
C ALA A 105 -10.36 9.15 13.67
N ASN A 106 -9.91 9.68 14.81
CA ASN A 106 -8.87 10.71 14.85
C ASN A 106 -7.47 10.10 14.84
N TYR A 107 -6.76 10.24 13.73
CA TYR A 107 -5.37 9.79 13.55
C TYR A 107 -4.38 10.96 13.47
N SER A 108 -4.75 12.17 13.92
CA SER A 108 -3.90 13.36 13.80
C SER A 108 -2.51 13.20 14.42
N GLU A 109 -2.36 12.37 15.46
CA GLU A 109 -1.07 12.07 16.08
C GLU A 109 -0.13 11.21 15.22
N PHE A 110 -0.67 10.52 14.19
CA PHE A 110 0.11 9.69 13.26
C PHE A 110 0.45 10.41 11.96
N LEU A 111 -0.28 11.46 11.62
CA LEU A 111 -0.08 12.18 10.36
C LEU A 111 1.25 12.91 10.36
N SER A 112 2.03 12.72 9.29
CA SER A 112 3.27 13.45 9.05
C SER A 112 3.01 14.96 8.94
N SER A 113 3.90 15.77 9.48
CA SER A 113 3.83 17.24 9.39
C SER A 113 4.05 17.75 7.96
N SER A 114 4.72 16.97 7.13
CA SER A 114 5.03 17.29 5.73
C SER A 114 4.13 16.57 4.72
N SER A 115 2.98 16.03 5.15
CA SER A 115 2.07 15.33 4.23
C SER A 115 1.56 16.29 3.15
N THR A 116 1.98 16.03 1.92
CA THR A 116 1.57 16.80 0.72
C THR A 116 0.41 16.14 -0.03
N PHE A 117 -0.02 14.98 0.46
CA PHE A 117 -1.00 14.16 -0.25
C PHE A 117 -2.34 14.90 -0.43
N ARG A 118 -2.83 15.57 0.62
CA ARG A 118 -4.05 16.38 0.58
C ARG A 118 -3.96 17.51 -0.44
N ASN A 119 -2.83 18.21 -0.50
CA ASN A 119 -2.64 19.35 -1.40
C ASN A 119 -2.64 18.93 -2.88
N LYS A 120 -2.01 17.78 -3.20
CA LYS A 120 -1.97 17.26 -4.57
C LYS A 120 -3.35 16.90 -5.13
N ILE A 121 -4.25 16.42 -4.29
CA ILE A 121 -5.61 16.07 -4.71
C ILE A 121 -6.44 17.33 -4.95
N GLN A 122 -6.32 18.36 -4.11
CA GLN A 122 -7.01 19.63 -4.28
C GLN A 122 -6.58 20.37 -5.56
N GLU A 123 -5.28 20.30 -5.90
CA GLU A 123 -4.74 21.01 -7.07
C GLU A 123 -5.06 20.34 -8.42
N SER A 124 -5.25 19.03 -8.46
CA SER A 124 -5.29 18.24 -9.72
C SER A 124 -6.68 17.84 -10.21
N GLY A 125 -7.75 18.11 -9.45
CA GLY A 125 -9.07 17.53 -9.78
C GLY A 125 -9.00 16.01 -9.65
N PHE A 126 -9.22 15.47 -8.45
CA PHE A 126 -9.07 14.04 -8.19
C PHE A 126 -10.05 13.19 -9.01
N ASN A 127 -9.51 12.23 -9.78
CA ASN A 127 -10.28 11.21 -10.44
C ASN A 127 -9.78 9.83 -9.99
N CYS A 128 -10.62 9.07 -9.30
CA CYS A 128 -10.28 7.73 -8.82
C CYS A 128 -10.31 6.72 -9.95
N GLN A 129 -9.17 6.16 -10.30
CA GLN A 129 -9.02 5.15 -11.36
C GLN A 129 -9.19 3.70 -10.86
N GLN A 130 -9.41 3.49 -9.57
CA GLN A 130 -9.46 2.14 -8.98
C GLN A 130 -10.46 1.18 -9.68
N PRO A 131 -11.69 1.60 -10.03
CA PRO A 131 -12.66 0.70 -10.67
C PRO A 131 -12.25 0.17 -12.07
N TRP A 132 -11.24 0.78 -12.70
CA TRP A 132 -10.71 0.33 -14.00
C TRP A 132 -9.39 -0.40 -13.91
N GLN A 133 -8.71 -0.34 -12.75
CA GLN A 133 -7.36 -0.87 -12.61
C GLN A 133 -7.30 -2.20 -11.87
N ARG A 134 -8.23 -2.46 -10.94
CA ARG A 134 -8.14 -3.62 -10.06
C ARG A 134 -9.46 -4.01 -9.41
N VAL A 135 -9.46 -5.22 -8.87
CA VAL A 135 -10.35 -5.67 -7.81
C VAL A 135 -9.51 -6.17 -6.63
N LEU A 136 -10.07 -6.10 -5.44
CA LEU A 136 -9.55 -6.72 -4.24
C LEU A 136 -10.35 -7.98 -3.94
N ILE A 137 -9.67 -9.10 -3.70
CA ILE A 137 -10.31 -10.36 -3.28
C ILE A 137 -9.93 -10.57 -1.82
N ARG A 138 -10.93 -10.67 -0.96
CA ARG A 138 -10.76 -10.92 0.47
C ARG A 138 -10.57 -12.41 0.75
N SER A 139 -10.07 -12.74 1.93
CA SER A 139 -9.81 -14.13 2.34
C SER A 139 -11.07 -15.01 2.39
N ASN A 140 -12.26 -14.41 2.53
CA ASN A 140 -13.56 -15.09 2.50
C ASN A 140 -14.13 -15.24 1.07
N GLY A 141 -13.41 -14.77 0.04
CA GLY A 141 -13.81 -14.83 -1.37
C GLY A 141 -14.63 -13.63 -1.86
N GLU A 142 -14.93 -12.66 -1.01
CA GLU A 142 -15.58 -11.41 -1.43
C GLU A 142 -14.69 -10.60 -2.36
N VAL A 143 -15.30 -10.02 -3.39
CA VAL A 143 -14.64 -9.18 -4.39
C VAL A 143 -15.10 -7.75 -4.24
N CYS A 144 -14.15 -6.85 -4.05
CA CYS A 144 -14.38 -5.41 -3.88
C CYS A 144 -13.72 -4.62 -5.04
N PRO A 145 -14.29 -3.45 -5.43
CA PRO A 145 -13.82 -2.67 -6.57
C PRO A 145 -12.54 -1.89 -6.33
N CYS A 146 -12.09 -1.79 -5.07
CA CYS A 146 -10.90 -1.02 -4.69
C CYS A 146 -10.25 -1.58 -3.42
N CYS A 147 -9.08 -1.04 -3.06
CA CYS A 147 -8.32 -1.45 -1.88
C CYS A 147 -8.55 -0.55 -0.65
N ALA A 148 -9.57 0.29 -0.64
CA ALA A 148 -9.91 1.09 0.54
C ALA A 148 -10.29 0.19 1.73
N PHE A 149 -9.98 0.61 2.95
CA PHE A 149 -10.24 -0.20 4.14
C PHE A 149 -11.72 -0.55 4.32
N PHE A 150 -12.60 0.36 3.93
CA PHE A 150 -14.07 0.18 3.96
C PHE A 150 -14.64 -0.39 2.65
N SER A 151 -13.82 -0.93 1.76
CA SER A 151 -14.28 -1.47 0.46
C SER A 151 -15.21 -2.68 0.60
N GLU A 152 -15.32 -3.28 1.79
CA GLU A 152 -16.33 -4.31 2.11
C GLU A 152 -17.75 -3.81 1.94
N GLU A 153 -18.00 -2.53 2.17
CA GLU A 153 -19.30 -1.90 1.94
C GLU A 153 -19.63 -1.72 0.44
N LEU A 154 -18.63 -1.95 -0.43
CA LEU A 154 -18.74 -1.89 -1.88
C LEU A 154 -18.58 -3.26 -2.53
N THR A 155 -18.90 -4.34 -1.82
CA THR A 155 -18.76 -5.71 -2.33
C THR A 155 -19.56 -5.93 -3.62
N LEU A 156 -18.87 -6.42 -4.65
CA LEU A 156 -19.44 -6.77 -5.95
C LEU A 156 -20.08 -8.17 -5.95
N GLY A 157 -19.66 -9.04 -5.05
CA GLY A 157 -20.10 -10.42 -4.90
C GLY A 157 -19.00 -11.33 -4.39
N ASN A 158 -19.18 -12.64 -4.52
CA ASN A 158 -18.25 -13.64 -3.98
C ASN A 158 -17.82 -14.64 -5.07
N LEU A 159 -16.55 -15.05 -5.05
CA LEU A 159 -15.99 -16.02 -5.99
C LEU A 159 -16.53 -17.45 -5.81
N LYS A 160 -17.30 -17.73 -4.76
CA LYS A 160 -18.04 -18.98 -4.62
C LYS A 160 -19.21 -19.08 -5.59
N ASP A 161 -19.78 -17.93 -5.98
CA ASP A 161 -21.01 -17.83 -6.75
C ASP A 161 -20.76 -17.30 -8.17
N HIS A 162 -19.70 -16.52 -8.36
CA HIS A 162 -19.41 -15.81 -9.60
C HIS A 162 -17.92 -15.87 -9.96
N SER A 163 -17.61 -15.80 -11.25
CA SER A 163 -16.25 -15.60 -11.74
C SER A 163 -15.79 -14.14 -11.56
N ILE A 164 -14.48 -13.92 -11.54
CA ILE A 164 -13.90 -12.56 -11.55
C ILE A 164 -14.39 -11.76 -12.76
N HIS A 165 -14.52 -12.40 -13.92
CA HIS A 165 -14.98 -11.75 -15.15
C HIS A 165 -16.43 -11.25 -15.02
N GLU A 166 -17.34 -12.04 -14.45
CA GLU A 166 -18.73 -11.62 -14.20
C GLU A 166 -18.77 -10.45 -13.23
N LEU A 167 -18.06 -10.52 -12.10
CA LEU A 167 -18.03 -9.44 -11.12
C LEU A 167 -17.38 -8.16 -11.66
N TRP A 168 -16.32 -8.26 -12.46
CA TRP A 168 -15.68 -7.14 -13.14
C TRP A 168 -16.60 -6.41 -14.12
N ASN A 169 -17.54 -7.14 -14.73
CA ASN A 169 -18.53 -6.65 -15.67
C ASN A 169 -19.95 -6.58 -15.07
N SER A 170 -20.07 -6.63 -13.73
CA SER A 170 -21.35 -6.53 -13.06
C SER A 170 -21.98 -5.14 -13.18
N LYS A 171 -23.28 -5.09 -12.96
CA LYS A 171 -24.03 -3.81 -12.95
C LYS A 171 -23.48 -2.85 -11.88
N GLU A 172 -23.12 -3.38 -10.73
CA GLU A 172 -22.54 -2.63 -9.61
C GLU A 172 -21.22 -1.98 -10.00
N MET A 173 -20.33 -2.73 -10.67
CA MET A 173 -19.05 -2.20 -11.15
C MET A 173 -19.25 -1.17 -12.27
N HIS A 174 -20.21 -1.41 -13.18
CA HIS A 174 -20.55 -0.42 -14.22
C HIS A 174 -21.11 0.87 -13.63
N ASN A 175 -22.02 0.79 -12.67
CA ASN A 175 -22.56 1.96 -11.97
C ASN A 175 -21.45 2.75 -11.27
N LEU A 176 -20.54 2.04 -10.59
CA LEU A 176 -19.42 2.69 -9.91
C LEU A 176 -18.50 3.41 -10.90
N ARG A 177 -18.20 2.80 -12.05
CA ARG A 177 -17.42 3.43 -13.13
C ARG A 177 -18.13 4.66 -13.69
N ASP A 178 -19.43 4.62 -13.83
CA ASP A 178 -20.22 5.74 -14.35
C ASP A 178 -20.19 6.93 -13.38
N ILE A 179 -20.42 6.70 -12.11
CA ILE A 179 -20.24 7.69 -11.03
C ILE A 179 -18.86 8.35 -11.12
N HIS A 180 -17.80 7.55 -11.21
CA HIS A 180 -16.43 8.04 -11.24
C HIS A 180 -16.08 8.77 -12.55
N LYS A 181 -16.61 8.32 -13.69
CA LYS A 181 -16.42 8.95 -15.01
C LYS A 181 -16.97 10.37 -15.06
N HIS A 182 -18.10 10.61 -14.39
CA HIS A 182 -18.78 11.90 -14.40
C HIS A 182 -18.45 12.77 -13.17
N GLY A 183 -17.63 12.26 -12.23
CA GLY A 183 -17.30 12.99 -11.00
C GLY A 183 -18.43 13.06 -9.98
N ASN A 184 -19.49 12.26 -10.16
CA ASN A 184 -20.72 12.26 -9.34
C ASN A 184 -20.54 11.47 -8.03
N TYR A 185 -19.43 11.67 -7.33
CA TYR A 185 -19.07 10.90 -6.13
C TYR A 185 -20.08 11.00 -5.00
N GLU A 186 -20.92 12.05 -5.00
CA GLU A 186 -22.01 12.25 -4.05
C GLU A 186 -23.06 11.13 -4.11
N GLU A 187 -23.20 10.46 -5.25
CA GLU A 187 -24.14 9.36 -5.46
C GLU A 187 -23.72 8.07 -4.73
N ASN A 188 -22.46 7.97 -4.29
CA ASN A 188 -21.97 6.84 -3.51
C ASN A 188 -21.37 7.33 -2.19
N SER A 189 -22.02 7.02 -1.07
CA SER A 189 -21.64 7.51 0.26
C SER A 189 -20.21 7.15 0.67
N TRP A 190 -19.73 5.97 0.27
CA TRP A 190 -18.37 5.52 0.60
C TRP A 190 -17.32 6.18 -0.27
N CYS A 191 -17.56 6.35 -1.56
CA CYS A 191 -16.69 7.12 -2.45
C CYS A 191 -16.61 8.59 -2.01
N LYS A 192 -17.76 9.19 -1.65
CA LYS A 192 -17.83 10.54 -1.07
C LYS A 192 -16.97 10.67 0.18
N LYS A 193 -17.10 9.76 1.14
CA LYS A 193 -16.27 9.73 2.36
C LYS A 193 -14.78 9.58 2.01
N CYS A 194 -14.45 8.66 1.10
CA CYS A 194 -13.07 8.44 0.67
C CYS A 194 -12.43 9.71 0.12
N ILE A 195 -13.11 10.41 -0.77
CA ILE A 195 -12.63 11.61 -1.42
C ILE A 195 -12.45 12.75 -0.41
N LYS A 196 -13.43 12.96 0.48
CA LYS A 196 -13.29 13.94 1.58
C LYS A 196 -12.09 13.64 2.47
N HIS A 197 -11.89 12.37 2.80
CA HIS A 197 -10.74 11.94 3.61
C HIS A 197 -9.41 12.18 2.90
N MET A 198 -9.37 11.96 1.59
CA MET A 198 -8.19 12.19 0.75
C MET A 198 -7.88 13.68 0.52
N GLY A 199 -8.73 14.59 1.01
CA GLY A 199 -8.49 16.04 1.00
C GLY A 199 -9.28 16.84 -0.03
N GLY A 200 -10.29 16.24 -0.63
CA GLY A 200 -11.19 16.96 -1.53
C GLY A 200 -12.42 17.50 -0.80
N ASP A 201 -12.46 18.79 -0.51
CA ASP A 201 -13.74 19.47 -0.35
C ASP A 201 -14.29 19.71 -1.76
N TYR A 202 -15.24 18.87 -2.16
CA TYR A 202 -16.07 19.11 -3.34
C TYR A 202 -17.31 19.88 -2.88
N THR A 203 -17.26 21.19 -2.97
CA THR A 203 -18.44 22.06 -2.99
C THR A 203 -18.89 22.27 -4.42
#